data_872354c7ac1e01be6f45901728b15517
#
_entry.id   872354c7ac1e01be6f45901728b15517
#
_cell.length_a   1.000
_cell.length_b   1.000
_cell.length_c   1.000
_cell.angle_alpha   90.00
_cell.angle_beta   90.00
_cell.angle_gamma   90.00
#
_symmetry.space_group_name_H-M   'P 1'
#
loop_
_entity.id
_entity.type
_entity.pdbx_description
1 polymer ?
#
loop_
_entity_poly.entity_id
_entity_poly.type
_entity_poly.pdbx_seq_one_letter_code
_entity_poly.pdbx_strand_id
1 'polypeptide(L)'
;MSEILSIRKRAHEYAQAGDLDNALEEYRKLLKEEDVDPNIYNLMGDVHFKKGDEQSAFRQYEEAVRKYGKEDLYSNAIAVCRKMLRLNPDFIDANLL
;
A
#
# COMPACT_ATOMS: atom_id res chain seq x y z
N MET A 1 -19.90 1.47 -13.64
CA MET A 1 -19.15 1.68 -13.22
C MET A 1 -18.66 0.89 -12.29
N SER A 2 -17.87 0.88 -12.03
CA SER A 2 -17.27 -0.24 -11.83
C SER A 2 -17.34 -0.68 -10.44
N GLU A 3 -17.35 -1.99 -10.30
CA GLU A 3 -17.21 -2.68 -9.06
C GLU A 3 -15.90 -2.30 -8.40
N ILE A 4 -14.85 -2.06 -9.21
CA ILE A 4 -13.54 -1.64 -8.72
C ILE A 4 -13.64 -0.34 -7.93
N LEU A 5 -14.33 0.66 -8.47
CA LEU A 5 -14.48 1.94 -7.77
C LEU A 5 -15.27 1.80 -6.49
N SER A 6 -16.31 0.94 -6.50
CA SER A 6 -17.10 0.69 -5.31
C SER A 6 -16.29 0.01 -4.21
N ILE A 7 -15.44 -0.95 -4.60
CA ILE A 7 -14.58 -1.65 -3.65
C ILE A 7 -13.55 -0.68 -3.06
N ARG A 8 -12.93 0.16 -3.89
CA ARG A 8 -11.96 1.14 -3.41
C ARG A 8 -12.60 2.10 -2.41
N LYS A 9 -13.79 2.56 -2.71
CA LYS A 9 -14.51 3.47 -1.83
C LYS A 9 -14.81 2.80 -0.49
N ARG A 10 -15.30 1.57 -0.52
CA ARG A 10 -15.61 0.82 0.69
C ARG A 10 -14.36 0.60 1.54
N ALA A 11 -13.27 0.20 0.89
CA ALA A 11 -12.00 -0.01 1.58
C ALA A 11 -11.54 1.27 2.27
N HIS A 12 -11.62 2.39 1.56
CA HIS A 12 -11.22 3.67 2.10
C HIS A 12 -12.09 4.06 3.30
N GLU A 13 -13.39 3.85 3.20
CA GLU A 13 -14.31 4.17 4.28
C GLU A 13 -14.02 3.32 5.52
N TYR A 14 -13.75 2.02 5.32
CA TYR A 14 -13.36 1.17 6.45
C TYR A 14 -12.07 1.69 7.10
N ALA A 15 -11.07 2.05 6.28
CA ALA A 15 -9.81 2.54 6.81
C ALA A 15 -10.00 3.82 7.61
N GLN A 16 -10.83 4.75 7.11
CA GLN A 16 -11.11 6.00 7.80
C GLN A 16 -11.84 5.75 9.13
N ALA A 17 -12.69 4.75 9.17
CA ALA A 17 -13.42 4.40 10.38
C ALA A 17 -12.59 3.60 11.39
N GLY A 18 -11.38 3.23 11.04
CA GLY A 18 -10.53 2.42 11.91
C GLY A 18 -10.82 0.93 11.83
N ASP A 19 -11.67 0.52 10.89
CA ASP A 19 -12.01 -0.89 10.69
C ASP A 19 -10.98 -1.48 9.72
N LEU A 20 -9.79 -1.70 10.25
CA LEU A 20 -8.61 -1.97 9.43
C LEU A 20 -8.62 -3.33 8.76
N ASP A 21 -9.13 -4.34 9.44
CA ASP A 21 -9.19 -5.68 8.86
C ASP A 21 -10.14 -5.74 7.68
N ASN A 22 -11.29 -5.09 7.79
CA ASN A 22 -12.23 -5.03 6.67
C ASN A 22 -11.69 -4.21 5.52
N ALA A 23 -10.94 -3.14 5.83
CA ALA A 23 -10.30 -2.35 4.79
C ALA A 23 -9.33 -3.21 3.98
N LEU A 24 -8.49 -4.00 4.66
CA LEU A 24 -7.54 -4.88 3.98
C LEU A 24 -8.26 -5.92 3.13
N GLU A 25 -9.35 -6.47 3.65
CA GLU A 25 -10.10 -7.47 2.90
C GLU A 25 -10.63 -6.91 1.59
N GLU A 26 -11.17 -5.69 1.63
CA GLU A 26 -11.66 -5.04 0.42
C GLU A 26 -10.53 -4.75 -0.56
N TYR A 27 -9.40 -4.23 -0.07
CA TYR A 27 -8.26 -3.96 -0.94
C TYR A 27 -7.73 -5.25 -1.59
N ARG A 28 -7.73 -6.36 -0.85
CA ARG A 28 -7.27 -7.64 -1.41
C ARG A 28 -8.09 -8.09 -2.61
N LYS A 29 -9.38 -7.75 -2.64
CA LYS A 29 -10.22 -8.08 -3.79
C LYS A 29 -9.69 -7.43 -5.07
N LEU A 30 -9.10 -6.24 -4.94
CA LEU A 30 -8.55 -5.51 -6.08
C LEU A 30 -7.27 -6.12 -6.62
N LEU A 31 -6.57 -6.91 -5.81
CA LEU A 31 -5.32 -7.54 -6.24
C LEU A 31 -5.55 -8.66 -7.25
N LYS A 32 -6.80 -9.09 -7.42
CA LYS A 32 -7.15 -10.13 -8.38
C LYS A 32 -7.31 -9.59 -9.79
N GLU A 33 -7.34 -8.27 -9.95
CA GLU A 33 -7.47 -7.67 -11.26
C GLU A 33 -6.17 -7.76 -12.04
N GLU A 34 -6.28 -7.81 -13.36
CA GLU A 34 -5.09 -7.90 -14.21
C GLU A 34 -4.19 -6.69 -14.10
N ASP A 35 -4.79 -5.53 -14.10
CA ASP A 35 -4.04 -4.26 -14.04
C ASP A 35 -4.24 -3.62 -12.69
N VAL A 36 -3.54 -4.13 -11.69
CA VAL A 36 -3.64 -3.58 -10.34
C VAL A 36 -2.96 -2.22 -10.29
N ASP A 37 -3.71 -1.22 -9.82
CA ASP A 37 -3.14 0.10 -9.57
C ASP A 37 -2.10 -0.04 -8.45
N PRO A 38 -0.83 0.31 -8.70
CA PRO A 38 0.20 0.18 -7.66
C PRO A 38 -0.15 0.90 -6.37
N ASN A 39 -0.98 1.93 -6.43
CA ASN A 39 -1.39 2.66 -5.23
C ASN A 39 -2.16 1.78 -4.24
N ILE A 40 -2.76 0.70 -4.71
CA ILE A 40 -3.46 -0.22 -3.80
C ILE A 40 -2.47 -0.81 -2.78
N TYR A 41 -1.28 -1.17 -3.24
CA TYR A 41 -0.25 -1.68 -2.32
C TYR A 41 0.18 -0.61 -1.33
N ASN A 42 0.32 0.63 -1.78
CA ASN A 42 0.66 1.75 -0.91
C ASN A 42 -0.41 1.95 0.17
N LEU A 43 -1.69 1.89 -0.22
CA LEU A 43 -2.80 2.04 0.72
C LEU A 43 -2.88 0.89 1.71
N MET A 44 -2.63 -0.34 1.25
CA MET A 44 -2.58 -1.49 2.14
C MET A 44 -1.43 -1.35 3.14
N GLY A 45 -0.30 -0.82 2.68
CA GLY A 45 0.82 -0.53 3.58
C GLY A 45 0.41 0.41 4.69
N ASP A 46 -0.33 1.46 4.34
CA ASP A 46 -0.81 2.43 5.33
C ASP A 46 -1.72 1.77 6.36
N VAL A 47 -2.60 0.87 5.92
CA VAL A 47 -3.50 0.16 6.84
C VAL A 47 -2.72 -0.75 7.78
N HIS A 48 -1.76 -1.52 7.25
CA HIS A 48 -0.93 -2.37 8.09
C HIS A 48 -0.14 -1.56 9.10
N PHE A 49 0.37 -0.40 8.68
CA PHE A 49 1.13 0.45 9.59
C PHE A 49 0.25 0.94 10.74
N LYS A 50 -0.99 1.32 10.43
CA LYS A 50 -1.95 1.74 11.47
C LYS A 50 -2.27 0.61 12.43
N LYS A 51 -2.24 -0.64 11.95
CA LYS A 51 -2.47 -1.81 12.81
C LYS A 51 -1.27 -2.11 13.70
N GLY A 52 -0.15 -1.46 13.47
CA GLY A 52 1.08 -1.74 14.18
C GLY A 52 1.89 -2.86 13.56
N ASP A 53 1.50 -3.36 12.40
CA ASP A 53 2.22 -4.41 11.69
C ASP A 53 3.17 -3.77 10.69
N GLU A 54 4.28 -3.29 11.19
CA GLU A 54 5.25 -2.57 10.38
C GLU A 54 5.89 -3.44 9.31
N GLN A 55 6.15 -4.70 9.63
CA GLN A 55 6.77 -5.60 8.68
C GLN A 55 5.89 -5.83 7.45
N SER A 56 4.61 -6.08 7.67
CA SER A 56 3.66 -6.24 6.57
C SER A 56 3.49 -4.94 5.80
N ALA A 57 3.45 -3.81 6.52
CA ALA A 57 3.33 -2.51 5.90
C ALA A 57 4.46 -2.27 4.91
N PHE A 58 5.69 -2.51 5.32
CA PHE A 58 6.84 -2.25 4.47
C PHE A 58 6.91 -3.21 3.29
N ARG A 59 6.44 -4.43 3.47
CA ARG A 59 6.33 -5.38 2.35
C ARG A 59 5.39 -4.84 1.27
N GLN A 60 4.27 -4.26 1.69
CA GLN A 60 3.32 -3.68 0.75
C GLN A 60 3.89 -2.43 0.07
N TYR A 61 4.57 -1.59 0.83
CA TYR A 61 5.22 -0.42 0.25
C TYR A 61 6.28 -0.81 -0.79
N GLU A 62 7.07 -1.83 -0.48
CA GLU A 62 8.07 -2.32 -1.43
C GLU A 62 7.43 -2.82 -2.72
N GLU A 63 6.29 -3.49 -2.60
CA GLU A 63 5.55 -3.95 -3.77
C GLU A 63 5.05 -2.77 -4.60
N ALA A 64 4.56 -1.72 -3.94
CA ALA A 64 4.13 -0.51 -4.63
C ALA A 64 5.29 0.12 -5.41
N VAL A 65 6.46 0.22 -4.77
CA VAL A 65 7.65 0.79 -5.41
C VAL A 65 8.02 -0.01 -6.66
N ARG A 66 8.02 -1.34 -6.53
CA ARG A 66 8.38 -2.21 -7.64
C ARG A 66 7.41 -2.06 -8.81
N LYS A 67 6.11 -2.01 -8.51
CA LYS A 67 5.08 -1.87 -9.55
C LYS A 67 5.12 -0.50 -10.22
N TYR A 68 5.31 0.55 -9.42
CA TYR A 68 5.46 1.89 -9.99
C TYR A 68 6.68 1.95 -10.92
N GLY A 69 7.78 1.31 -10.50
CA GLY A 69 8.99 1.28 -11.33
C GLY A 69 8.77 0.59 -12.65
N LYS A 70 8.01 -0.51 -12.66
CA LYS A 70 7.71 -1.23 -13.88
C LYS A 70 6.89 -0.41 -14.86
N GLU A 71 6.09 0.52 -14.36
CA GLU A 71 5.26 1.38 -15.18
C GLU A 71 5.93 2.72 -15.48
N ASP A 72 7.21 2.85 -15.14
CA ASP A 72 7.99 4.07 -15.34
C ASP A 72 7.42 5.26 -14.57
N LEU A 73 6.68 4.99 -13.50
CA LEU A 73 6.12 6.02 -12.63
C LEU A 73 7.09 6.28 -11.48
N TYR A 74 8.27 6.80 -11.84
CA TYR A 74 9.36 6.94 -10.88
C TYR A 74 9.10 7.95 -9.77
N SER A 75 8.38 9.03 -10.08
CA SER A 75 8.03 10.01 -9.05
C SER A 75 7.17 9.38 -7.95
N ASN A 76 6.25 8.51 -8.35
CA ASN A 76 5.40 7.81 -7.41
C ASN A 76 6.22 6.83 -6.57
N ALA A 77 7.13 6.10 -7.21
CA ALA A 77 8.01 5.17 -6.51
C ALA A 77 8.86 5.91 -5.46
N ILE A 78 9.43 7.05 -5.85
CA ILE A 78 10.25 7.85 -4.94
C ILE A 78 9.43 8.34 -3.76
N ALA A 79 8.19 8.78 -4.01
CA ALA A 79 7.33 9.26 -2.94
C ALA A 79 7.08 8.17 -1.88
N VAL A 80 6.86 6.92 -2.33
CA VAL A 80 6.68 5.81 -1.40
C VAL A 80 7.96 5.53 -0.63
N CYS A 81 9.12 5.56 -1.31
CA CYS A 81 10.40 5.36 -0.64
C CYS A 81 10.63 6.42 0.44
N ARG A 82 10.29 7.66 0.15
CA ARG A 82 10.43 8.74 1.14
C ARG A 82 9.51 8.52 2.34
N LYS A 83 8.31 8.01 2.09
CA LYS A 83 7.39 7.67 3.16
C LYS A 83 8.01 6.58 4.05
N MET A 84 8.57 5.55 3.45
CA MET A 84 9.20 4.46 4.20
C MET A 84 10.33 4.99 5.09
N LEU A 85 11.17 5.87 4.55
CA LEU A 85 12.26 6.48 5.32
C LEU A 85 11.72 7.32 6.48
N ARG A 86 10.62 8.00 6.26
CA ARG A 86 10.00 8.80 7.31
C ARG A 86 9.44 7.94 8.43
N LEU A 87 8.80 6.82 8.05
CA LEU A 87 8.15 5.94 9.02
C LEU A 87 9.14 5.13 9.83
N ASN A 88 10.21 4.69 9.21
CA ASN A 88 11.27 3.95 9.92
C ASN A 88 12.59 4.03 9.16
N PRO A 89 13.43 5.03 9.48
CA PRO A 89 14.74 5.17 8.82
C PRO A 89 15.64 3.96 9.02
N ASP A 90 15.58 3.36 10.20
CA ASP A 90 16.45 2.23 10.54
C ASP A 90 16.11 0.96 9.76
N PHE A 91 14.85 0.80 9.42
CA PHE A 91 14.39 -0.37 8.65
C PHE A 91 15.12 -0.44 7.30
N ILE A 92 15.21 0.69 6.62
CA ILE A 92 15.83 0.73 5.30
C ILE A 92 17.32 0.46 5.39
N ASP A 93 17.99 1.09 6.34
CA ASP A 93 19.42 0.87 6.55
C ASP A 93 19.72 -0.59 6.85
N ALA A 94 18.93 -1.22 7.69
CA ALA A 94 19.10 -2.62 8.05
C ALA A 94 18.95 -3.54 6.84
N ASN A 95 18.09 -3.19 5.90
CA ASN A 95 17.84 -4.02 4.73
C ASN A 95 18.81 -3.77 3.58
N LEU A 96 19.58 -2.70 3.64
CA LEU A 96 20.58 -2.40 2.63
C LEU A 96 21.93 -3.06 2.96
N LEU A 97 22.09 -3.43 4.18
CA LEU A 97 23.31 -4.09 4.65
C LEU A 97 23.17 -5.60 4.63
#